data_f908bc28294f5afc79c333add0431723
#
_entry.id   f908bc28294f5afc79c333add0431723
#
_cell.length_a   1.000
_cell.length_b   1.000
_cell.length_c   1.000
_cell.angle_alpha   90.00
_cell.angle_beta   90.00
_cell.angle_gamma   90.00
#
_symmetry.space_group_name_H-M   'P 1'
#
loop_
_entity.id
_entity.type
_entity.pdbx_description
1 polymer ?
#
loop_
_entity_poly.entity_id
_entity_poly.type
_entity_poly.pdbx_seq_one_letter_code
_entity_poly.pdbx_strand_id
1 'polypeptide(L)'
;LWHERGVWDSSAGDYDLWGPRSHCYAFGQHLVGDRTSGLICTMDTDYATECNGDVIRRVRIPPPLWLGQGRRLFVSRLTVLLEPGLGTATGQGVDPQMMMRTSTDLKRWSATQLASAGKQGEFNTRVYWTRLASSDRVWVPELSVSDPIPWRLVGANVEGRNIQGPGE
;
A
#
# COMPACT_ATOMS: atom_id res chain seq x y z
N LEU A 1 7.90 13.31 8.59
CA LEU A 1 7.85 12.14 7.70
C LEU A 1 7.71 12.64 6.28
N TRP A 2 8.66 12.29 5.41
CA TRP A 2 8.59 12.57 3.99
C TRP A 2 7.81 11.45 3.30
N HIS A 3 6.98 11.78 2.34
CA HIS A 3 6.28 10.82 1.49
C HIS A 3 6.14 11.41 0.09
N GLU A 4 6.27 10.56 -0.90
CA GLU A 4 6.04 10.92 -2.29
C GLU A 4 4.55 10.98 -2.59
N ARG A 5 4.16 11.88 -3.48
CA ARG A 5 2.81 12.01 -3.99
C ARG A 5 2.85 11.99 -5.51
N GLY A 6 1.93 11.26 -6.11
CA GLY A 6 1.76 11.16 -7.55
C GLY A 6 0.37 10.64 -7.87
N VAL A 7 -0.06 10.80 -9.09
CA VAL A 7 -1.28 10.20 -9.62
C VAL A 7 -0.91 8.88 -10.28
N TRP A 8 -1.62 7.80 -9.97
CA TRP A 8 -1.35 6.50 -10.58
C TRP A 8 -1.86 6.46 -12.01
N ASP A 9 -0.96 6.27 -12.97
CA ASP A 9 -1.30 5.99 -14.35
C ASP A 9 -1.35 4.47 -14.57
N SER A 10 -2.56 3.94 -14.76
CA SER A 10 -2.78 2.51 -14.98
C SER A 10 -2.27 2.05 -16.36
N SER A 11 -2.13 2.93 -17.32
CA SER A 11 -1.64 2.62 -18.67
C SER A 11 -0.13 2.47 -18.70
N ALA A 12 0.58 3.31 -17.96
CA ALA A 12 2.03 3.25 -17.80
C ALA A 12 2.46 2.25 -16.71
N GLY A 13 1.56 1.93 -15.75
CA GLY A 13 1.88 1.12 -14.58
C GLY A 13 2.81 1.81 -13.59
N ASP A 14 2.82 3.12 -13.58
CA ASP A 14 3.73 3.97 -12.79
C ASP A 14 3.00 5.22 -12.28
N TYR A 15 3.69 6.01 -11.46
CA TYR A 15 3.17 7.28 -10.97
C TYR A 15 3.57 8.44 -11.88
N ASP A 16 2.60 9.24 -12.26
CA ASP A 16 2.77 10.53 -12.89
C ASP A 16 2.83 11.66 -11.84
N LEU A 17 3.10 12.87 -12.30
CA LEU A 17 3.15 14.05 -11.47
C LEU A 17 1.87 14.23 -10.66
N TRP A 18 2.03 14.69 -9.43
CA TRP A 18 0.90 14.99 -8.56
C TRP A 18 -0.01 16.08 -9.17
N GLY A 19 -1.32 15.82 -9.20
CA GLY A 19 -2.33 16.68 -9.82
C GLY A 19 -2.39 18.11 -9.24
N PRO A 20 -2.41 18.30 -7.91
CA PRO A 20 -2.41 19.61 -7.29
C PRO A 20 -1.17 20.45 -7.63
N ARG A 21 -1.38 21.62 -8.21
CA ARG A 21 -0.31 22.58 -8.58
C ARG A 21 -0.24 23.77 -7.64
N SER A 22 -1.37 24.22 -7.14
CA SER A 22 -1.48 25.37 -6.25
C SER A 22 -2.28 24.99 -5.01
N HIS A 23 -2.01 25.67 -3.89
CA HIS A 23 -2.71 25.44 -2.64
C HIS A 23 -3.01 26.75 -1.97
N CYS A 24 -4.19 26.85 -1.37
CA CYS A 24 -4.52 27.90 -0.43
C CYS A 24 -5.39 27.35 0.71
N TYR A 25 -5.34 27.99 1.85
CA TYR A 25 -6.25 27.74 2.95
C TYR A 25 -7.29 28.85 2.99
N ALA A 26 -8.54 28.52 2.69
CA ALA A 26 -9.64 29.48 2.71
C ALA A 26 -10.95 28.77 3.14
N PHE A 27 -11.85 29.53 3.74
CA PHE A 27 -13.15 29.04 4.21
C PHE A 27 -13.06 27.84 5.17
N GLY A 28 -11.97 27.76 5.94
CA GLY A 28 -11.73 26.62 6.85
C GLY A 28 -11.28 25.31 6.16
N GLN A 29 -10.91 25.36 4.88
CA GLN A 29 -10.55 24.18 4.08
C GLN A 29 -9.24 24.40 3.34
N HIS A 30 -8.54 23.28 3.07
CA HIS A 30 -7.40 23.26 2.16
C HIS A 30 -7.91 23.11 0.72
N LEU A 31 -7.75 24.14 -0.08
CA LEU A 31 -8.12 24.16 -1.48
C LEU A 31 -6.90 23.96 -2.36
N VAL A 32 -7.04 23.14 -3.38
CA VAL A 32 -5.97 22.85 -4.35
C VAL A 32 -6.49 23.05 -5.77
N GLY A 33 -5.67 23.67 -6.60
CA GLY A 33 -5.96 23.79 -8.03
C GLY A 33 -5.34 22.62 -8.77
N ASP A 34 -6.16 21.90 -9.53
CA ASP A 34 -5.69 20.80 -10.36
C ASP A 34 -4.91 21.32 -11.57
N ARG A 35 -3.85 20.58 -11.93
CA ARG A 35 -2.93 20.93 -13.01
C ARG A 35 -3.57 20.82 -14.40
N THR A 36 -4.43 19.84 -14.58
CA THR A 36 -4.89 19.39 -15.89
C THR A 36 -6.31 19.84 -16.20
N SER A 37 -7.20 19.82 -15.22
CA SER A 37 -8.62 20.10 -15.42
C SER A 37 -9.02 21.56 -15.13
N GLY A 38 -8.15 22.32 -14.43
CA GLY A 38 -8.50 23.66 -13.95
C GLY A 38 -9.54 23.67 -12.81
N LEU A 39 -9.88 22.51 -12.25
CA LEU A 39 -10.78 22.40 -11.11
C LEU A 39 -10.10 22.89 -9.82
N ILE A 40 -10.91 23.40 -8.91
CA ILE A 40 -10.52 23.68 -7.54
C ILE A 40 -11.17 22.62 -6.66
N CYS A 41 -10.36 21.87 -5.93
CA CYS A 41 -10.81 20.74 -5.11
C CYS A 41 -10.40 20.94 -3.66
N THR A 42 -11.16 20.37 -2.76
CA THR A 42 -10.81 20.31 -1.35
C THR A 42 -9.85 19.16 -1.11
N MET A 43 -8.77 19.43 -0.38
CA MET A 43 -7.81 18.40 0.03
C MET A 43 -8.01 18.09 1.52
N ASP A 44 -8.42 16.86 1.82
CA ASP A 44 -8.60 16.35 3.17
C ASP A 44 -8.15 14.90 3.25
N THR A 45 -7.86 14.43 4.46
CA THR A 45 -7.50 13.03 4.73
C THR A 45 -8.65 12.06 4.58
N ASP A 46 -9.88 12.56 4.59
CA ASP A 46 -11.10 11.75 4.47
C ASP A 46 -11.43 11.40 3.01
N TYR A 47 -10.81 12.06 2.05
CA TYR A 47 -10.98 11.74 0.64
C TYR A 47 -10.04 10.62 0.19
N ALA A 48 -10.62 9.65 -0.48
CA ALA A 48 -9.91 8.51 -1.08
C ALA A 48 -9.88 8.57 -2.62
N THR A 49 -10.36 9.69 -3.20
CA THR A 49 -10.43 9.93 -4.63
C THR A 49 -9.76 11.23 -5.01
N GLU A 50 -9.21 11.27 -6.23
CA GLU A 50 -8.68 12.49 -6.85
C GLU A 50 -9.83 13.43 -7.28
N CYS A 51 -9.47 14.64 -7.73
CA CYS A 51 -10.42 15.65 -8.22
C CYS A 51 -11.35 15.16 -9.34
N ASN A 52 -10.86 14.28 -10.19
CA ASN A 52 -11.59 13.69 -11.31
C ASN A 52 -12.44 12.47 -10.92
N GLY A 53 -12.42 12.07 -9.64
CA GLY A 53 -13.13 10.91 -9.11
C GLY A 53 -12.35 9.59 -9.17
N ASP A 54 -11.15 9.59 -9.74
CA ASP A 54 -10.30 8.39 -9.74
C ASP A 54 -9.84 8.05 -8.33
N VAL A 55 -9.74 6.76 -8.04
CA VAL A 55 -9.35 6.29 -6.71
C VAL A 55 -7.85 6.48 -6.48
N ILE A 56 -7.50 7.07 -5.34
CA ILE A 56 -6.11 7.26 -4.95
C ILE A 56 -5.49 5.90 -4.57
N ARG A 57 -4.51 5.43 -5.36
CA ARG A 57 -3.70 4.29 -4.97
C ARG A 57 -2.72 4.67 -3.87
N ARG A 58 -2.83 4.00 -2.74
CA ARG A 58 -1.97 4.22 -1.57
C ARG A 58 -1.01 3.07 -1.41
N VAL A 59 0.29 3.37 -1.23
CA VAL A 59 1.36 2.38 -1.16
C VAL A 59 2.18 2.58 0.11
N ARG A 60 2.61 1.48 0.70
CA ARG A 60 3.57 1.43 1.81
C ARG A 60 4.64 0.39 1.54
N ILE A 61 5.89 0.84 1.58
CA ILE A 61 7.06 -0.01 1.48
C ILE A 61 7.87 0.19 2.78
N PRO A 62 7.91 -0.82 3.66
CA PRO A 62 8.73 -0.75 4.86
C PRO A 62 10.23 -0.88 4.52
N PRO A 63 11.12 -0.57 5.46
CA PRO A 63 12.53 -0.85 5.29
C PRO A 63 12.77 -2.32 4.94
N PRO A 64 13.75 -2.62 4.07
CA PRO A 64 14.10 -3.99 3.72
C PRO A 64 14.54 -4.80 4.94
N LEU A 65 14.08 -6.04 5.02
CA LEU A 65 14.59 -7.00 6.00
C LEU A 65 15.89 -7.62 5.46
N TRP A 66 16.93 -7.58 6.26
CA TRP A 66 18.22 -8.15 5.97
C TRP A 66 18.81 -8.80 7.21
N LEU A 67 19.26 -10.05 7.10
CA LEU A 67 19.78 -10.83 8.21
C LEU A 67 21.31 -10.85 8.32
N GLY A 68 22.01 -10.16 7.41
CA GLY A 68 23.46 -10.19 7.30
C GLY A 68 23.97 -11.23 6.31
N GLN A 69 25.30 -11.21 6.10
CA GLN A 69 25.95 -12.12 5.16
C GLN A 69 25.85 -13.59 5.61
N GLY A 70 25.76 -14.50 4.65
CA GLY A 70 25.72 -15.94 4.89
C GLY A 70 24.41 -16.48 5.51
N ARG A 71 23.39 -15.65 5.63
CA ARG A 71 22.10 -16.03 6.19
C ARG A 71 21.00 -15.90 5.16
N ARG A 72 20.17 -16.95 5.04
CA ARG A 72 19.00 -16.94 4.17
C ARG A 72 17.73 -16.78 4.99
N LEU A 73 16.91 -15.77 4.64
CA LEU A 73 15.61 -15.55 5.21
C LEU A 73 14.56 -16.32 4.40
N PHE A 74 13.80 -17.19 5.06
CA PHE A 74 12.59 -17.78 4.53
C PHE A 74 11.39 -17.11 5.19
N VAL A 75 10.63 -16.38 4.41
CA VAL A 75 9.39 -15.76 4.90
C VAL A 75 8.24 -16.72 4.66
N SER A 76 7.66 -17.23 5.72
CA SER A 76 6.52 -18.15 5.66
C SER A 76 5.19 -17.42 5.65
N ARG A 77 5.09 -16.32 6.40
CA ARG A 77 3.87 -15.51 6.52
C ARG A 77 4.20 -14.05 6.74
N LEU A 78 3.42 -13.18 6.11
CA LEU A 78 3.29 -11.76 6.44
C LEU A 78 1.86 -11.53 6.93
N THR A 79 1.70 -11.07 8.15
CA THR A 79 0.40 -10.67 8.71
C THR A 79 0.41 -9.16 8.88
N VAL A 80 -0.66 -8.52 8.43
CA VAL A 80 -0.82 -7.08 8.53
C VAL A 80 -1.93 -6.77 9.51
N LEU A 81 -1.63 -5.89 10.46
CA LEU A 81 -2.59 -5.33 11.39
C LEU A 81 -3.09 -4.00 10.85
N LEU A 82 -4.32 -3.97 10.45
CA LEU A 82 -5.02 -2.79 9.98
C LEU A 82 -6.37 -2.67 10.69
N GLU A 83 -7.03 -1.55 10.52
CA GLU A 83 -8.41 -1.37 10.95
C GLU A 83 -9.34 -2.03 9.92
N PRO A 84 -9.95 -3.19 10.23
CA PRO A 84 -10.79 -3.92 9.29
C PRO A 84 -12.22 -3.40 9.28
N GLY A 85 -13.02 -3.87 8.31
CA GLY A 85 -14.46 -3.64 8.30
C GLY A 85 -14.88 -2.25 7.80
N LEU A 86 -14.00 -1.56 7.08
CA LEU A 86 -14.22 -0.23 6.54
C LEU A 86 -14.68 -0.24 5.07
N GLY A 87 -15.16 -1.38 4.56
CA GLY A 87 -15.70 -1.50 3.22
C GLY A 87 -16.88 -0.55 2.98
N THR A 88 -17.12 -0.22 1.71
CA THR A 88 -18.28 0.59 1.30
C THR A 88 -19.55 -0.26 1.22
N ALA A 89 -20.72 0.37 1.34
CA ALA A 89 -21.99 -0.35 1.21
C ALA A 89 -22.28 -0.78 -0.23
N THR A 90 -21.80 -0.04 -1.22
CA THR A 90 -22.03 -0.28 -2.65
C THR A 90 -20.85 0.15 -3.49
N GLY A 91 -20.73 -0.40 -4.70
CA GLY A 91 -19.68 -0.02 -5.66
C GLY A 91 -18.30 -0.60 -5.34
N GLN A 92 -17.26 0.10 -5.79
CA GLN A 92 -15.87 -0.27 -5.49
C GLN A 92 -15.62 -0.13 -3.99
N GLY A 93 -14.94 -1.13 -3.40
CA GLY A 93 -14.65 -1.15 -1.97
C GLY A 93 -15.67 -1.92 -1.12
N VAL A 94 -16.68 -2.57 -1.69
CA VAL A 94 -17.60 -3.47 -0.95
C VAL A 94 -16.85 -4.63 -0.31
N ASP A 95 -15.87 -5.20 -1.01
CA ASP A 95 -14.91 -6.18 -0.50
C ASP A 95 -13.50 -5.67 -0.79
N PRO A 96 -13.00 -4.76 0.05
CA PRO A 96 -11.74 -4.08 -0.24
C PRO A 96 -10.57 -5.06 -0.21
N GLN A 97 -9.72 -4.95 -1.24
CA GLN A 97 -8.59 -5.84 -1.41
C GLN A 97 -7.28 -5.12 -1.10
N MET A 98 -6.53 -5.69 -0.17
CA MET A 98 -5.14 -5.30 0.02
C MET A 98 -4.26 -6.09 -0.94
N MET A 99 -3.47 -5.38 -1.69
CA MET A 99 -2.48 -5.92 -2.62
C MET A 99 -1.12 -6.02 -1.94
N MET A 100 -0.41 -7.11 -2.17
CA MET A 100 0.95 -7.31 -1.70
C MET A 100 1.82 -7.89 -2.82
N ARG A 101 3.01 -7.36 -2.98
CA ARG A 101 4.08 -7.92 -3.80
C ARG A 101 5.40 -7.84 -3.03
N THR A 102 6.34 -8.69 -3.38
CA THR A 102 7.63 -8.76 -2.69
C THR A 102 8.78 -8.58 -3.66
N SER A 103 9.87 -8.05 -3.15
CA SER A 103 11.14 -7.98 -3.88
C SER A 103 12.28 -8.52 -3.01
N THR A 104 13.25 -9.15 -3.68
CA THR A 104 14.47 -9.69 -3.08
C THR A 104 15.74 -8.97 -3.57
N ASP A 105 15.59 -8.03 -4.49
CA ASP A 105 16.66 -7.27 -5.12
C ASP A 105 16.40 -5.76 -5.20
N LEU A 106 15.23 -5.31 -4.73
CA LEU A 106 14.72 -3.93 -4.81
C LEU A 106 14.46 -3.42 -6.23
N LYS A 107 14.52 -4.30 -7.22
CA LYS A 107 14.32 -3.95 -8.64
C LYS A 107 13.16 -4.70 -9.26
N ARG A 108 13.08 -6.00 -8.98
CA ARG A 108 12.03 -6.86 -9.53
C ARG A 108 11.03 -7.20 -8.46
N TRP A 109 9.76 -7.06 -8.80
CA TRP A 109 8.65 -7.36 -7.94
C TRP A 109 7.96 -8.66 -8.36
N SER A 110 7.52 -9.42 -7.38
CA SER A 110 6.70 -10.62 -7.62
C SER A 110 5.35 -10.25 -8.22
N ALA A 111 4.60 -11.25 -8.68
CA ALA A 111 3.19 -11.08 -8.96
C ALA A 111 2.44 -10.57 -7.73
N THR A 112 1.45 -9.71 -7.95
CA THR A 112 0.61 -9.17 -6.89
C THR A 112 -0.30 -10.25 -6.32
N GLN A 113 -0.33 -10.37 -5.01
CA GLN A 113 -1.24 -11.23 -4.26
C GLN A 113 -2.29 -10.37 -3.56
N LEU A 114 -3.52 -10.83 -3.55
CA LEU A 114 -4.65 -10.12 -2.95
C LEU A 114 -5.06 -10.78 -1.64
N ALA A 115 -5.52 -9.97 -0.70
CA ALA A 115 -6.18 -10.44 0.52
C ALA A 115 -7.30 -9.46 0.89
N SER A 116 -8.47 -9.99 1.25
CA SER A 116 -9.59 -9.15 1.69
C SER A 116 -9.23 -8.41 2.98
N ALA A 117 -9.53 -7.11 3.01
CA ALA A 117 -9.40 -6.28 4.21
C ALA A 117 -10.67 -6.29 5.09
N GLY A 118 -11.67 -7.06 4.71
CA GLY A 118 -12.96 -7.19 5.40
C GLY A 118 -14.01 -6.23 4.84
N LYS A 119 -15.18 -6.78 4.55
CA LYS A 119 -16.37 -6.02 4.16
C LYS A 119 -16.83 -5.11 5.29
N GLN A 120 -17.73 -4.20 5.00
CA GLN A 120 -18.33 -3.33 6.02
C GLN A 120 -18.88 -4.16 7.20
N GLY A 121 -18.40 -3.87 8.42
CA GLY A 121 -18.79 -4.56 9.64
C GLY A 121 -18.05 -5.87 9.95
N GLU A 122 -17.15 -6.34 9.09
CA GLU A 122 -16.32 -7.53 9.33
C GLU A 122 -15.06 -7.18 10.13
N PHE A 123 -15.20 -6.88 11.41
CA PHE A 123 -14.11 -6.40 12.26
C PHE A 123 -13.10 -7.48 12.71
N ASN A 124 -13.37 -8.77 12.43
CA ASN A 124 -12.48 -9.88 12.81
C ASN A 124 -11.58 -10.34 11.65
N THR A 125 -11.59 -9.66 10.53
CA THR A 125 -10.79 -10.02 9.35
C THR A 125 -9.30 -9.87 9.65
N ARG A 126 -8.52 -10.91 9.32
CA ARG A 126 -7.06 -10.90 9.42
C ARG A 126 -6.46 -10.92 8.02
N VAL A 127 -5.68 -9.90 7.71
CA VAL A 127 -5.00 -9.80 6.42
C VAL A 127 -3.65 -10.48 6.53
N TYR A 128 -3.43 -11.53 5.75
CA TYR A 128 -2.15 -12.24 5.72
C TYR A 128 -1.89 -12.92 4.37
N TRP A 129 -0.64 -13.13 4.08
CA TRP A 129 -0.16 -13.91 2.94
C TRP A 129 0.82 -14.97 3.42
N THR A 130 0.86 -16.09 2.73
CA THR A 130 1.73 -17.22 3.04
C THR A 130 2.55 -17.64 1.83
N ARG A 131 3.54 -18.50 2.03
CA ARG A 131 4.43 -19.02 0.99
C ARG A 131 5.18 -17.91 0.26
N LEU A 132 5.72 -16.99 1.04
CA LEU A 132 6.48 -15.86 0.54
C LEU A 132 7.91 -16.29 0.23
N ALA A 133 8.58 -15.50 -0.60
CA ALA A 133 9.91 -15.85 -1.12
C ALA A 133 10.97 -16.06 -0.05
N SER A 134 12.04 -16.77 -0.41
CA SER A 134 13.29 -16.76 0.35
C SER A 134 14.31 -15.84 -0.29
N SER A 135 15.16 -15.22 0.53
CA SER A 135 16.23 -14.36 0.05
C SER A 135 17.47 -14.51 0.93
N ASP A 136 18.63 -14.47 0.29
CA ASP A 136 19.95 -14.40 0.93
C ASP A 136 20.49 -12.96 0.99
N ARG A 137 19.76 -12.01 0.45
CA ARG A 137 20.12 -10.58 0.40
C ARG A 137 19.15 -9.74 1.22
N VAL A 138 18.10 -9.32 0.58
CA VAL A 138 17.07 -8.48 1.19
C VAL A 138 15.69 -9.07 0.88
N TRP A 139 14.75 -8.80 1.73
CA TRP A 139 13.34 -9.06 1.46
C TRP A 139 12.53 -7.84 1.85
N VAL A 140 11.71 -7.36 0.93
CA VAL A 140 10.87 -6.20 1.15
C VAL A 140 9.47 -6.44 0.58
N PRO A 141 8.41 -6.25 1.35
CA PRO A 141 7.05 -6.23 0.85
C PRO A 141 6.66 -4.82 0.42
N GLU A 142 5.86 -4.72 -0.61
CA GLU A 142 5.07 -3.54 -0.93
C GLU A 142 3.60 -3.86 -0.66
N LEU A 143 2.96 -3.04 0.13
CA LEU A 143 1.53 -3.10 0.43
C LEU A 143 0.83 -1.96 -0.28
N SER A 144 -0.27 -2.24 -0.97
CA SER A 144 -1.05 -1.18 -1.64
C SER A 144 -2.55 -1.46 -1.58
N VAL A 145 -3.31 -0.38 -1.64
CA VAL A 145 -4.77 -0.38 -1.70
C VAL A 145 -5.21 0.63 -2.75
N SER A 146 -6.12 0.22 -3.63
CA SER A 146 -6.74 1.08 -4.65
C SER A 146 -8.25 1.15 -4.51
N ASP A 147 -8.82 0.73 -3.38
CA ASP A 147 -10.23 0.91 -3.09
C ASP A 147 -10.48 2.23 -2.34
N PRO A 148 -11.63 2.90 -2.55
CA PRO A 148 -11.95 4.19 -1.96
C PRO A 148 -12.41 4.04 -0.50
N ILE A 149 -11.59 3.41 0.33
CA ILE A 149 -11.85 3.18 1.75
C ILE A 149 -10.79 3.88 2.60
N PRO A 150 -11.09 4.24 3.85
CA PRO A 150 -10.06 4.62 4.81
C PRO A 150 -9.04 3.48 4.98
N TRP A 151 -7.77 3.80 4.98
CA TRP A 151 -6.71 2.80 5.16
C TRP A 151 -5.79 3.20 6.31
N ARG A 152 -5.96 2.53 7.43
CA ARG A 152 -5.13 2.73 8.61
C ARG A 152 -4.32 1.47 8.89
N LEU A 153 -3.04 1.52 8.54
CA LEU A 153 -2.08 0.46 8.83
C LEU A 153 -1.48 0.70 10.22
N VAL A 154 -1.67 -0.26 11.12
CA VAL A 154 -1.16 -0.20 12.50
C VAL A 154 0.20 -0.84 12.61
N GLY A 155 0.41 -1.97 11.93
CA GLY A 155 1.66 -2.70 11.97
C GLY A 155 1.67 -3.90 11.04
N ALA A 156 2.83 -4.56 10.98
CA ALA A 156 2.99 -5.80 10.23
C ALA A 156 3.90 -6.75 11.02
N ASN A 157 3.59 -8.04 10.97
CA ASN A 157 4.41 -9.10 11.54
C ASN A 157 4.87 -10.06 10.45
N VAL A 158 6.16 -10.36 10.45
CA VAL A 158 6.79 -11.29 9.52
C VAL A 158 7.19 -12.54 10.28
N GLU A 159 6.64 -13.66 9.88
CA GLU A 159 7.03 -14.98 10.38
C GLU A 159 7.97 -15.65 9.36
N GLY A 160 9.07 -16.18 9.83
CA GLY A 160 10.05 -16.79 8.94
C GLY A 160 11.05 -17.64 9.67
N ARG A 161 11.89 -18.32 8.88
CA ARG A 161 13.04 -19.10 9.39
C ARG A 161 14.31 -18.50 8.86
N ASN A 162 15.28 -18.39 9.74
CA ASN A 162 16.65 -18.08 9.39
C ASN A 162 17.39 -19.42 9.19
N ILE A 163 17.95 -19.63 8.01
CA ILE A 163 18.84 -20.76 7.75
C ILE A 163 20.26 -20.20 7.63
N GLN A 164 21.13 -20.62 8.55
CA GLN A 164 22.56 -20.48 8.36
C GLN A 164 22.96 -21.33 7.15
N GLY A 165 23.67 -20.74 6.20
CA GLY A 165 24.36 -21.52 5.17
C GLY A 165 25.27 -22.55 5.83
N PRO A 166 25.64 -23.64 5.15
CA PRO A 166 26.67 -24.56 5.64
C PRO A 166 27.89 -23.71 5.99
N GLY A 167 28.25 -23.76 7.26
CA GLY A 167 29.40 -22.98 7.78
C GLY A 167 30.66 -23.30 7.01
N GLU A 168 31.47 -22.27 6.81
CA GLU A 168 32.88 -22.43 6.52
C GLU A 168 33.55 -23.13 7.69
#